data_5a75eeed3402ea43b0ee5428ddf0cd8e
#
_entry.id   5a75eeed3402ea43b0ee5428ddf0cd8e
#
_cell.length_a   1.000
_cell.length_b   1.000
_cell.length_c   1.000
_cell.angle_alpha   90.00
_cell.angle_beta   90.00
_cell.angle_gamma   90.00
#
_symmetry.space_group_name_H-M   'P 1'
#
loop_
_entity.id
_entity.type
_entity.pdbx_description
1 polymer ?
#
loop_
_entity_poly.entity_id
_entity_poly.type
_entity_poly.pdbx_seq_one_letter_code
_entity_poly.pdbx_strand_id
1 'polypeptide(L)'
;MKWFTGVKTMEELRKRYRALLKKYHPDNYGGSDEITKEINTEYDFVFAKLSHENKEDEQCYTYEENEQFKAIMNAIIGFNITIEVIGSWVWCFDCFQYKDKLKELGFTWCGKKKAWVWHSGEYRRHHKKDIPLDEIRVKYGSQQVKNYTEQRRVERCVS
;
A
#
# COMPACT_ATOMS: atom_id res chain seq x y z
N MET A 1 21.44 1.23 8.04
CA MET A 1 20.04 1.43 7.62
C MET A 1 19.75 2.92 7.52
N LYS A 2 19.25 3.34 6.39
CA LYS A 2 18.96 4.75 6.10
C LYS A 2 17.46 5.03 6.04
N TRP A 3 16.70 4.11 5.45
CA TRP A 3 15.29 4.31 5.10
C TRP A 3 14.32 3.79 6.17
N PHE A 4 14.64 2.70 6.83
CA PHE A 4 13.76 2.01 7.78
C PHE A 4 14.29 1.99 9.22
N THR A 5 15.05 2.99 9.61
CA THR A 5 15.58 3.13 10.96
C THR A 5 14.45 3.24 11.99
N GLY A 6 14.52 2.44 13.05
CA GLY A 6 13.56 2.48 14.17
C GLY A 6 12.22 1.79 13.91
N VAL A 7 12.06 1.10 12.80
CA VAL A 7 10.85 0.30 12.51
C VAL A 7 10.86 -0.96 13.37
N LYS A 8 9.76 -1.19 14.10
CA LYS A 8 9.61 -2.32 15.03
C LYS A 8 8.49 -3.29 14.64
N THR A 9 7.54 -2.86 13.83
CA THR A 9 6.41 -3.68 13.43
C THR A 9 6.30 -3.81 11.92
N MET A 10 5.65 -4.88 11.47
CA MET A 10 5.40 -5.12 10.05
C MET A 10 4.51 -4.04 9.43
N GLU A 11 3.55 -3.53 10.18
CA GLU A 11 2.67 -2.43 9.75
C GLU A 11 3.45 -1.13 9.52
N GLU A 12 4.34 -0.77 10.46
CA GLU A 12 5.23 0.40 10.31
C GLU A 12 6.14 0.26 9.11
N LEU A 13 6.68 -0.95 8.88
CA LEU A 13 7.53 -1.24 7.73
C LEU A 13 6.79 -0.98 6.41
N ARG A 14 5.59 -1.55 6.26
CA ARG A 14 4.74 -1.37 5.07
C ARG A 14 4.32 0.08 4.86
N LYS A 15 3.97 0.76 5.94
CA LYS A 15 3.60 2.17 5.96
C LYS A 15 4.72 3.05 5.42
N ARG A 16 5.93 2.87 5.95
CA ARG A 16 7.12 3.61 5.55
C ARG A 16 7.53 3.29 4.12
N TYR A 17 7.47 2.03 3.72
CA TYR A 17 7.75 1.59 2.35
C TYR A 17 6.88 2.33 1.32
N ARG A 18 5.59 2.39 1.56
CA ARG A 18 4.66 3.11 0.68
C ARG A 18 4.95 4.60 0.57
N ALA A 19 5.22 5.23 1.71
CA ALA A 19 5.58 6.65 1.74
C ALA A 19 6.87 6.93 0.94
N LEU A 20 7.87 6.06 1.07
CA LEU A 20 9.12 6.15 0.33
C LEU A 20 8.94 5.90 -1.17
N LEU A 21 8.18 4.87 -1.55
CA LEU A 21 7.87 4.62 -2.96
C LEU A 21 7.14 5.79 -3.60
N LYS A 22 6.17 6.36 -2.91
CA LYS A 22 5.47 7.53 -3.42
C LYS A 22 6.40 8.70 -3.71
N LYS A 23 7.40 8.89 -2.87
CA LYS A 23 8.34 9.99 -2.99
C LYS A 23 9.43 9.74 -4.04
N TYR A 24 9.94 8.53 -4.11
CA TYR A 24 11.17 8.21 -4.86
C TYR A 24 10.97 7.26 -6.05
N HIS A 25 9.76 6.73 -6.28
CA HIS A 25 9.51 5.84 -7.41
C HIS A 25 9.75 6.56 -8.76
N PRO A 26 10.41 5.90 -9.74
CA PRO A 26 10.73 6.54 -11.03
C PRO A 26 9.51 6.99 -11.84
N ASP A 27 8.35 6.38 -11.63
CA ASP A 27 7.08 6.80 -12.26
C ASP A 27 6.55 8.13 -11.72
N ASN A 28 7.05 8.58 -10.57
CA ASN A 28 6.68 9.83 -9.94
C ASN A 28 7.69 10.94 -10.27
N TYR A 29 7.23 12.17 -10.27
CA TYR A 29 8.08 13.32 -10.55
C TYR A 29 9.23 13.43 -9.53
N GLY A 30 10.47 13.47 -10.02
CA GLY A 30 11.66 13.52 -9.19
C GLY A 30 12.07 12.18 -8.58
N GLY A 31 11.45 11.08 -9.01
CA GLY A 31 11.82 9.74 -8.58
C GLY A 31 13.14 9.25 -9.19
N SER A 32 13.76 8.26 -8.57
CA SER A 32 15.01 7.63 -9.01
C SER A 32 14.91 6.12 -8.87
N ASP A 33 15.29 5.41 -9.94
CA ASP A 33 15.36 3.96 -9.94
C ASP A 33 16.42 3.42 -8.95
N GLU A 34 17.54 4.12 -8.84
CA GLU A 34 18.62 3.76 -7.91
C GLU A 34 18.16 3.83 -6.44
N ILE A 35 17.48 4.93 -6.08
CA ILE A 35 16.94 5.13 -4.73
C ILE A 35 15.86 4.08 -4.43
N THR A 36 15.03 3.78 -5.41
CA THR A 36 13.97 2.75 -5.26
C THR A 36 14.57 1.36 -5.04
N LYS A 37 15.66 1.02 -5.71
CA LYS A 37 16.40 -0.24 -5.48
C LYS A 37 16.99 -0.32 -4.07
N GLU A 38 17.57 0.77 -3.57
CA GLU A 38 18.06 0.84 -2.19
C GLU A 38 16.93 0.63 -1.18
N ILE A 39 15.80 1.29 -1.40
CA ILE A 39 14.60 1.15 -0.56
C ILE A 39 14.10 -0.30 -0.54
N ASN A 40 14.01 -0.94 -1.70
CA ASN A 40 13.59 -2.34 -1.81
C ASN A 40 14.55 -3.29 -1.09
N THR A 41 15.84 -3.10 -1.24
CA THR A 41 16.87 -3.93 -0.59
C THR A 41 16.79 -3.82 0.93
N GLU A 42 16.69 -2.60 1.44
CA GLU A 42 16.57 -2.35 2.89
C GLU A 42 15.24 -2.86 3.46
N TYR A 43 14.16 -2.71 2.70
CA TYR A 43 12.86 -3.28 3.04
C TYR A 43 12.91 -4.80 3.22
N ASP A 44 13.49 -5.51 2.27
CA ASP A 44 13.62 -6.97 2.33
C ASP A 44 14.44 -7.42 3.53
N PHE A 45 15.50 -6.70 3.85
CA PHE A 45 16.34 -6.98 5.02
C PHE A 45 15.55 -6.82 6.34
N VAL A 46 14.82 -5.70 6.49
CA VAL A 46 14.01 -5.44 7.69
C VAL A 46 12.82 -6.39 7.78
N PHE A 47 12.20 -6.72 6.65
CA PHE A 47 11.13 -7.71 6.59
C PHE A 47 11.61 -9.08 7.10
N ALA A 48 12.75 -9.57 6.63
CA ALA A 48 13.32 -10.84 7.09
C ALA A 48 13.62 -10.82 8.59
N LYS A 49 14.16 -9.71 9.10
CA LYS A 49 14.46 -9.54 10.53
C LYS A 49 13.17 -9.60 11.37
N LEU A 50 12.15 -8.81 11.01
CA LEU A 50 10.89 -8.78 11.74
C LEU A 50 10.13 -10.11 11.66
N SER A 51 10.20 -10.81 10.54
CA SER A 51 9.59 -12.14 10.38
C SER A 51 10.22 -13.19 11.29
N HIS A 52 11.52 -13.07 11.60
CA HIS A 52 12.21 -13.94 12.55
C HIS A 52 11.87 -13.61 14.01
N GLU A 53 11.71 -12.33 14.33
CA GLU A 53 11.45 -11.88 15.70
C GLU A 53 9.99 -12.11 16.12
N ASN A 54 9.03 -12.04 15.19
CA ASN A 54 7.58 -12.08 15.46
C ASN A 54 6.93 -13.44 15.15
N LYS A 55 7.61 -14.55 15.43
CA LYS A 55 7.05 -15.89 15.21
C LYS A 55 5.80 -16.23 16.05
N GLU A 56 5.49 -15.42 17.06
CA GLU A 56 4.37 -15.64 17.99
C GLU A 56 3.11 -14.85 17.65
N ASP A 57 3.18 -13.87 16.75
CA ASP A 57 1.98 -13.10 16.33
C ASP A 57 1.23 -13.81 15.20
N GLU A 58 -0.09 -13.94 15.36
CA GLU A 58 -1.04 -14.59 14.43
C GLU A 58 -1.06 -13.97 13.01
N GLN A 59 -0.35 -12.88 12.79
CA GLN A 59 -0.23 -12.22 11.49
C GLN A 59 1.17 -12.43 10.87
N CYS A 60 1.54 -13.69 10.73
CA CYS A 60 2.75 -14.03 9.98
C CYS A 60 2.51 -13.83 8.48
N TYR A 61 3.00 -12.74 7.92
CA TYR A 61 3.03 -12.52 6.48
C TYR A 61 4.05 -13.44 5.84
N THR A 62 3.63 -14.21 4.84
CA THR A 62 4.56 -15.05 4.09
C THR A 62 5.43 -14.21 3.16
N TYR A 63 6.57 -14.75 2.77
CA TYR A 63 7.45 -14.10 1.80
C TYR A 63 6.74 -13.85 0.46
N GLU A 64 5.91 -14.79 0.01
CA GLU A 64 5.11 -14.65 -1.22
C GLU A 64 4.10 -13.50 -1.14
N GLU A 65 3.40 -13.38 -0.02
CA GLU A 65 2.46 -12.26 0.19
C GLU A 65 3.17 -10.91 0.19
N ASN A 66 4.37 -10.85 0.74
CA ASN A 66 5.18 -9.65 0.72
C ASN A 66 5.62 -9.26 -0.69
N GLU A 67 6.07 -10.23 -1.49
CA GLU A 67 6.45 -10.00 -2.89
C GLU A 67 5.25 -9.55 -3.73
N GLN A 68 4.08 -10.16 -3.55
CA GLN A 68 2.84 -9.74 -4.18
C GLN A 68 2.46 -8.30 -3.81
N PHE A 69 2.55 -7.95 -2.54
CA PHE A 69 2.30 -6.58 -2.07
C PHE A 69 3.24 -5.57 -2.71
N LYS A 70 4.54 -5.86 -2.76
CA LYS A 70 5.53 -4.99 -3.42
C LYS A 70 5.23 -4.82 -4.90
N ALA A 71 4.93 -5.89 -5.60
CA ALA A 71 4.58 -5.86 -7.03
C ALA A 71 3.34 -5.00 -7.29
N ILE A 72 2.28 -5.16 -6.50
CA ILE A 72 1.06 -4.37 -6.60
C ILE A 72 1.33 -2.88 -6.32
N MET A 73 2.06 -2.56 -5.26
CA MET A 73 2.39 -1.18 -4.93
C MET A 73 3.21 -0.50 -6.04
N ASN A 74 4.21 -1.18 -6.59
CA ASN A 74 5.01 -0.65 -7.70
C ASN A 74 4.16 -0.44 -8.98
N ALA A 75 3.16 -1.30 -9.22
CA ALA A 75 2.29 -1.19 -10.39
C ALA A 75 1.33 0.00 -10.32
N ILE A 76 0.79 0.31 -9.13
CA ILE A 76 -0.25 1.34 -8.96
C ILE A 76 0.25 2.69 -8.48
N ILE A 77 1.47 2.78 -7.97
CA ILE A 77 1.99 4.01 -7.34
C ILE A 77 2.10 5.18 -8.33
N GLY A 78 2.29 4.89 -9.61
CA GLY A 78 2.34 5.89 -10.68
C GLY A 78 0.95 6.34 -11.18
N PHE A 79 -0.13 5.67 -10.77
CA PHE A 79 -1.48 6.05 -11.19
C PHE A 79 -1.97 7.29 -10.43
N ASN A 80 -2.67 8.16 -11.12
CA ASN A 80 -3.29 9.33 -10.50
C ASN A 80 -4.62 8.95 -9.80
N ILE A 81 -4.50 8.19 -8.73
CA ILE A 81 -5.62 7.66 -7.94
C ILE A 81 -5.36 7.85 -6.46
N THR A 82 -6.40 7.78 -5.65
CA THR A 82 -6.27 7.75 -4.20
C THR A 82 -6.08 6.30 -3.73
N ILE A 83 -4.94 6.01 -3.14
CA ILE A 83 -4.60 4.70 -2.59
C ILE A 83 -4.70 4.77 -1.07
N GLU A 84 -5.49 3.89 -0.49
CA GLU A 84 -5.59 3.73 0.97
C GLU A 84 -5.24 2.30 1.33
N VAL A 85 -4.39 2.13 2.33
CA VAL A 85 -4.05 0.81 2.83
C VAL A 85 -4.54 0.66 4.26
N ILE A 86 -5.32 -0.36 4.47
CA ILE A 86 -5.94 -0.69 5.75
C ILE A 86 -5.57 -2.12 6.09
N GLY A 87 -4.69 -2.31 7.07
CA GLY A 87 -4.15 -3.63 7.39
C GLY A 87 -3.42 -4.25 6.19
N SER A 88 -3.84 -5.42 5.76
CA SER A 88 -3.32 -6.12 4.57
C SER A 88 -4.07 -5.79 3.26
N TRP A 89 -5.08 -4.93 3.33
CA TRP A 89 -5.92 -4.55 2.19
C TRP A 89 -5.45 -3.27 1.53
N VAL A 90 -5.45 -3.26 0.20
CA VAL A 90 -5.19 -2.07 -0.61
C VAL A 90 -6.51 -1.62 -1.24
N TRP A 91 -6.90 -0.38 -1.00
CA TRP A 91 -8.12 0.25 -1.51
C TRP A 91 -7.76 1.35 -2.48
N CYS A 92 -8.36 1.33 -3.66
CA CYS A 92 -8.17 2.37 -4.68
C CYS A 92 -9.49 3.10 -4.94
N PHE A 93 -9.46 4.41 -4.78
CA PHE A 93 -10.58 5.31 -5.03
C PHE A 93 -10.27 6.21 -6.23
N ASP A 94 -11.32 6.75 -6.86
CA ASP A 94 -11.21 7.66 -8.01
C ASP A 94 -10.39 7.08 -9.18
N CYS A 95 -10.47 5.77 -9.38
CA CYS A 95 -9.65 5.02 -10.31
C CYS A 95 -10.42 4.44 -11.52
N PHE A 96 -11.54 5.04 -11.87
CA PHE A 96 -12.38 4.54 -12.95
C PHE A 96 -11.65 4.40 -14.30
N GLN A 97 -10.77 5.33 -14.62
CA GLN A 97 -9.97 5.29 -15.85
C GLN A 97 -8.93 4.15 -15.87
N TYR A 98 -8.60 3.58 -14.71
CA TYR A 98 -7.64 2.48 -14.56
C TYR A 98 -8.31 1.13 -14.26
N LYS A 99 -9.63 1.03 -14.38
CA LYS A 99 -10.42 -0.17 -14.03
C LYS A 99 -9.89 -1.46 -14.65
N ASP A 100 -9.54 -1.41 -15.93
CA ASP A 100 -9.04 -2.59 -16.67
C ASP A 100 -7.66 -3.03 -16.16
N LYS A 101 -6.76 -2.07 -15.91
CA LYS A 101 -5.44 -2.35 -15.33
C LYS A 101 -5.54 -2.89 -13.91
N LEU A 102 -6.42 -2.34 -13.09
CA LEU A 102 -6.66 -2.83 -11.73
C LEU A 102 -7.23 -4.25 -11.75
N LYS A 103 -8.14 -4.53 -12.67
CA LYS A 103 -8.71 -5.86 -12.86
C LYS A 103 -7.64 -6.89 -13.27
N GLU A 104 -6.73 -6.52 -14.17
CA GLU A 104 -5.58 -7.36 -14.55
C GLU A 104 -4.64 -7.65 -13.38
N LEU A 105 -4.47 -6.69 -12.46
CA LEU A 105 -3.66 -6.84 -11.26
C LEU A 105 -4.32 -7.67 -10.15
N GLY A 106 -5.56 -8.09 -10.33
CA GLY A 106 -6.29 -8.91 -9.38
C GLY A 106 -7.16 -8.12 -8.39
N PHE A 107 -7.39 -6.84 -8.62
CA PHE A 107 -8.33 -6.04 -7.83
C PHE A 107 -9.78 -6.46 -8.10
N THR A 108 -10.61 -6.36 -7.08
CA THR A 108 -12.05 -6.64 -7.14
C THR A 108 -12.84 -5.35 -6.85
N TRP A 109 -13.89 -5.12 -7.64
CA TRP A 109 -14.76 -3.96 -7.43
C TRP A 109 -15.70 -4.17 -6.24
N CYS A 110 -15.68 -3.24 -5.29
CA CYS A 110 -16.62 -3.19 -4.18
C CYS A 110 -17.66 -2.08 -4.42
N GLY A 111 -18.82 -2.45 -4.95
CA GLY A 111 -19.88 -1.50 -5.31
C GLY A 111 -20.45 -0.72 -4.15
N LYS A 112 -20.53 -1.30 -2.97
CA LYS A 112 -21.02 -0.64 -1.75
C LYS A 112 -20.12 0.50 -1.28
N LYS A 113 -18.81 0.34 -1.43
CA LYS A 113 -17.80 1.32 -1.00
C LYS A 113 -17.24 2.13 -2.17
N LYS A 114 -17.66 1.84 -3.37
CA LYS A 114 -17.22 2.50 -4.63
C LYS A 114 -15.69 2.53 -4.76
N ALA A 115 -15.05 1.41 -4.47
CA ALA A 115 -13.61 1.26 -4.48
C ALA A 115 -13.18 -0.07 -5.10
N TRP A 116 -11.99 -0.10 -5.67
CA TRP A 116 -11.30 -1.32 -6.04
C TRP A 116 -10.45 -1.78 -4.88
N VAL A 117 -10.51 -3.06 -4.57
CA VAL A 117 -9.82 -3.65 -3.41
C VAL A 117 -8.94 -4.80 -3.82
N TRP A 118 -7.79 -4.90 -3.18
CA TRP A 118 -6.87 -6.00 -3.33
C TRP A 118 -6.43 -6.49 -1.95
N HIS A 119 -6.20 -7.78 -1.83
CA HIS A 119 -5.77 -8.43 -0.61
C HIS A 119 -4.79 -9.55 -0.93
N SER A 120 -3.70 -9.65 -0.18
CA SER A 120 -2.77 -10.76 -0.30
C SER A 120 -3.33 -12.03 0.36
N GLY A 121 -3.21 -13.16 -0.31
CA GLY A 121 -3.69 -14.45 0.17
C GLY A 121 -5.18 -14.73 -0.12
N GLU A 122 -5.66 -15.88 0.33
CA GLU A 122 -7.05 -16.26 0.15
C GLU A 122 -7.99 -15.49 1.08
N TYR A 123 -8.95 -14.77 0.49
CA TYR A 123 -9.98 -14.10 1.26
C TYR A 123 -11.06 -15.06 1.72
N ARG A 124 -11.17 -15.26 3.03
CA ARG A 124 -12.32 -15.94 3.65
C ARG A 124 -13.21 -14.92 4.33
N ARG A 125 -14.45 -14.83 3.87
CA ARG A 125 -15.43 -13.93 4.47
C ARG A 125 -15.84 -14.44 5.86
N HIS A 126 -15.33 -13.80 6.91
CA HIS A 126 -15.64 -14.17 8.30
C HIS A 126 -16.88 -13.47 8.87
N HIS A 127 -17.35 -12.41 8.23
CA HIS A 127 -18.46 -11.61 8.75
C HIS A 127 -19.67 -11.63 7.82
N LYS A 128 -20.84 -11.94 8.37
CA LYS A 128 -22.12 -11.85 7.66
C LYS A 128 -22.64 -10.42 7.55
N LYS A 129 -22.20 -9.51 8.42
CA LYS A 129 -22.59 -8.09 8.41
C LYS A 129 -21.60 -7.24 7.62
N ASP A 130 -22.14 -6.28 6.90
CA ASP A 130 -21.36 -5.29 6.20
C ASP A 130 -20.81 -4.28 7.21
N ILE A 131 -19.49 -4.20 7.32
CA ILE A 131 -18.82 -3.28 8.24
C ILE A 131 -18.56 -1.97 7.49
N PRO A 132 -18.96 -0.80 8.03
CA PRO A 132 -18.63 0.50 7.43
C PRO A 132 -17.12 0.70 7.30
N LEU A 133 -16.72 1.42 6.24
CA LEU A 133 -15.30 1.68 5.97
C LEU A 133 -14.62 2.42 7.12
N ASP A 134 -15.33 3.33 7.80
CA ASP A 134 -14.81 4.09 8.94
C ASP A 134 -14.49 3.20 10.14
N GLU A 135 -15.30 2.18 10.42
CA GLU A 135 -15.00 1.19 11.45
C GLU A 135 -13.78 0.35 11.10
N ILE A 136 -13.62 -0.01 9.83
CA ILE A 136 -12.44 -0.74 9.35
C ILE A 136 -11.18 0.12 9.53
N ARG A 137 -11.25 1.39 9.21
CA ARG A 137 -10.15 2.36 9.40
C ARG A 137 -9.73 2.49 10.85
N VAL A 138 -10.69 2.59 11.76
CA VAL A 138 -10.43 2.69 13.21
C VAL A 138 -9.80 1.41 13.74
N LYS A 139 -10.30 0.24 13.32
CA LYS A 139 -9.83 -1.05 13.82
C LYS A 139 -8.43 -1.42 13.35
N TYR A 140 -8.10 -1.16 12.09
CA TYR A 140 -6.85 -1.61 11.47
C TYR A 140 -5.86 -0.47 11.20
N GLY A 141 -6.25 0.77 11.46
CA GLY A 141 -5.49 1.95 11.04
C GLY A 141 -5.52 2.13 9.51
N SER A 142 -5.53 3.38 9.05
CA SER A 142 -5.49 3.66 7.63
C SER A 142 -4.44 4.70 7.30
N GLN A 143 -3.87 4.59 6.11
CA GLN A 143 -2.99 5.60 5.55
C GLN A 143 -3.37 5.87 4.11
N GLN A 144 -3.78 7.09 3.84
CA GLN A 144 -4.00 7.57 2.48
C GLN A 144 -2.68 7.98 1.84
N VAL A 145 -2.47 7.51 0.63
CA VAL A 145 -1.35 7.88 -0.20
C VAL A 145 -1.90 8.73 -1.36
N LYS A 146 -1.76 10.04 -1.25
CA LYS A 146 -2.17 10.98 -2.31
C LYS A 146 -1.05 11.18 -3.31
N ASN A 147 -1.38 11.25 -4.59
CA ASN A 147 -0.39 11.48 -5.62
C ASN A 147 0.13 12.93 -5.61
N TYR A 148 1.39 13.07 -5.99
CA TYR A 148 2.08 14.36 -6.08
C TYR A 148 1.36 15.38 -6.98
N THR A 149 0.67 14.90 -8.01
CA THR A 149 -0.10 15.75 -8.94
C THR A 149 -1.24 16.50 -8.24
N GLU A 150 -1.88 15.88 -7.26
CA GLU A 150 -2.93 16.50 -6.46
C GLU A 150 -2.36 17.59 -5.54
N GLN A 151 -1.21 17.33 -4.92
CA GLN A 151 -0.52 18.31 -4.09
C GLN A 151 -0.13 19.57 -4.89
N ARG A 152 0.38 19.40 -6.11
CA ARG A 152 0.72 20.49 -7.01
C ARG A 152 -0.49 21.31 -7.44
N ARG A 153 -1.65 20.66 -7.60
CA ARG A 153 -2.91 21.31 -7.95
C ARG A 153 -3.43 22.18 -6.80
N VAL A 154 -3.31 21.72 -5.58
CA VAL A 154 -3.66 22.46 -4.36
C VAL A 154 -2.74 23.66 -4.15
N GLU A 155 -1.45 23.51 -4.31
CA GLU A 155 -0.48 24.62 -4.22
C GLU A 155 -0.70 25.70 -5.29
N ARG A 156 -1.09 25.32 -6.52
CA ARG A 156 -1.45 26.28 -7.57
C ARG A 156 -2.74 27.03 -7.31
N CYS A 157 -3.69 26.43 -6.60
CA CYS A 157 -4.96 27.08 -6.24
C CYS A 157 -4.82 28.07 -5.07
N VAL A 158 -3.75 27.99 -4.29
CA VAL A 158 -3.47 28.83 -3.13
C VAL A 158 -2.61 30.05 -3.49
N SER A 159 -2.00 30.05 -4.64
CA SER A 159 -1.24 31.19 -5.19
C SER A 159 -2.11 32.00 -6.14
#